data_bacb0d92ca6500e3f11482753769748b
#
_entry.id   bacb0d92ca6500e3f11482753769748b
#
_cell.length_a   1.000
_cell.length_b   1.000
_cell.length_c   1.000
_cell.angle_alpha   90.00
_cell.angle_beta   90.00
_cell.angle_gamma   90.00
#
_symmetry.space_group_name_H-M   'P 1'
#
loop_
_entity.id
_entity.type
_entity.pdbx_description
1 polymer ?
#
loop_
_entity_poly.entity_id
_entity_poly.type
_entity_poly.pdbx_seq_one_letter_code
_entity_poly.pdbx_strand_id
1 'polypeptide(L)'
;MPIPIKEGPSVKAATRIVQTAVLALMLFAAAIRPGHATPATDVEKYLAGLATWSADFTQTIDDGHGKVLRSAAGRFYLERPGKFRWDYVEPSEQLVLADGKQIWFYDKDLEQANVRDMDSTLASTPASLLSGGGSVSTQFDIKALPPAGGLQWFQLIPKRADTDFQLVRIGFDKGELASMFLADKLGEVTQLTFTHSSRNAKFPADLFSFTPPPGVDVIGRNPK
;
A
#
# COMPACT_ATOMS: atom_id res chain seq x y z
N MET A 1 -80.48 -0.01 48.88
CA MET A 1 -79.99 -0.41 47.60
C MET A 1 -78.62 0.18 47.39
N PRO A 2 -77.52 -0.61 47.54
CA PRO A 2 -76.17 -0.07 47.46
C PRO A 2 -75.67 -0.16 46.01
N ILE A 3 -74.95 0.88 45.61
CA ILE A 3 -74.37 1.05 44.26
C ILE A 3 -73.02 0.28 44.22
N PRO A 4 -72.73 -0.53 43.21
CA PRO A 4 -71.47 -1.27 43.15
C PRO A 4 -70.32 -0.33 42.69
N ILE A 5 -69.21 -0.40 43.46
CA ILE A 5 -67.96 0.27 43.17
C ILE A 5 -67.19 -0.57 42.12
N LYS A 6 -66.86 0.04 40.98
CA LYS A 6 -66.14 -0.57 39.89
C LYS A 6 -64.64 -0.53 40.24
N GLU A 7 -64.02 -1.69 40.48
CA GLU A 7 -62.61 -1.78 40.73
C GLU A 7 -61.79 -1.41 39.43
N GLY A 8 -60.85 -0.51 39.60
CA GLY A 8 -59.92 -0.13 38.55
C GLY A 8 -58.82 -1.20 38.33
N PRO A 9 -58.14 -1.18 37.17
CA PRO A 9 -57.18 -2.22 36.82
C PRO A 9 -56.02 -2.29 37.80
N SER A 10 -55.71 -3.52 38.23
CA SER A 10 -54.67 -3.87 39.20
C SER A 10 -53.29 -3.32 38.83
N VAL A 11 -52.64 -2.65 39.77
CA VAL A 11 -51.27 -2.09 39.66
C VAL A 11 -50.24 -3.11 39.19
N LYS A 12 -50.47 -4.41 39.40
CA LYS A 12 -49.60 -5.51 38.96
C LYS A 12 -49.59 -5.71 37.43
N ALA A 13 -50.62 -5.32 36.69
CA ALA A 13 -50.66 -5.43 35.23
C ALA A 13 -49.83 -4.33 34.57
N ALA A 14 -49.86 -3.09 35.10
CA ALA A 14 -49.09 -1.97 34.58
C ALA A 14 -47.57 -2.17 34.72
N THR A 15 -47.11 -2.78 35.84
CA THR A 15 -45.68 -3.04 36.09
C THR A 15 -45.08 -4.10 35.14
N ARG A 16 -45.87 -5.10 34.72
CA ARG A 16 -45.41 -6.13 33.77
C ARG A 16 -45.29 -5.59 32.33
N ILE A 17 -46.13 -4.68 31.91
CA ILE A 17 -46.09 -4.07 30.56
C ILE A 17 -44.87 -3.14 30.44
N VAL A 18 -44.51 -2.40 31.50
CA VAL A 18 -43.31 -1.52 31.50
C VAL A 18 -42.01 -2.33 31.51
N GLN A 19 -41.96 -3.44 32.26
CA GLN A 19 -40.77 -4.31 32.28
C GLN A 19 -40.52 -5.02 30.94
N THR A 20 -41.56 -5.46 30.23
CA THR A 20 -41.40 -6.08 28.90
C THR A 20 -40.96 -5.07 27.82
N ALA A 21 -41.44 -3.81 27.89
CA ALA A 21 -41.05 -2.76 26.97
C ALA A 21 -39.58 -2.32 27.14
N VAL A 22 -39.08 -2.25 28.37
CA VAL A 22 -37.68 -1.89 28.69
C VAL A 22 -36.75 -3.02 28.28
N LEU A 23 -37.12 -4.30 28.45
CA LEU A 23 -36.32 -5.43 28.03
C LEU A 23 -36.22 -5.55 26.48
N ALA A 24 -37.29 -5.23 25.77
CA ALA A 24 -37.29 -5.20 24.28
C ALA A 24 -36.44 -4.05 23.72
N LEU A 25 -36.37 -2.89 24.41
CA LEU A 25 -35.56 -1.76 23.98
C LEU A 25 -34.05 -2.00 24.23
N MET A 26 -33.68 -2.74 25.26
CA MET A 26 -32.28 -3.11 25.51
C MET A 26 -31.73 -4.19 24.56
N LEU A 27 -32.61 -5.03 24.00
CA LEU A 27 -32.21 -6.06 23.01
C LEU A 27 -31.97 -5.48 21.60
N PHE A 28 -32.52 -4.29 21.30
CA PHE A 28 -32.33 -3.66 19.99
C PHE A 28 -31.08 -2.76 19.91
N ALA A 29 -30.49 -2.37 21.06
CA ALA A 29 -29.26 -1.57 21.11
C ALA A 29 -27.97 -2.39 20.89
N ALA A 30 -28.03 -3.73 20.85
CA ALA A 30 -26.86 -4.62 20.76
C ALA A 30 -26.45 -5.01 19.33
N ALA A 31 -27.05 -4.43 18.27
CA ALA A 31 -26.82 -4.88 16.89
C ALA A 31 -26.10 -3.88 16.00
N ILE A 32 -25.65 -2.74 16.50
CA ILE A 32 -24.73 -1.87 15.73
C ILE A 32 -23.31 -2.28 16.10
N ARG A 33 -22.85 -3.41 15.56
CA ARG A 33 -21.43 -3.71 15.50
C ARG A 33 -20.84 -2.71 14.49
N PRO A 34 -19.89 -1.85 14.87
CA PRO A 34 -19.15 -1.10 13.88
C PRO A 34 -18.51 -2.14 12.95
N GLY A 35 -18.90 -2.11 11.67
CA GLY A 35 -18.29 -2.95 10.66
C GLY A 35 -16.80 -2.67 10.67
N HIS A 36 -16.00 -3.59 11.19
CA HIS A 36 -14.56 -3.50 11.07
C HIS A 36 -14.29 -3.65 9.57
N ALA A 37 -13.82 -2.57 8.93
CA ALA A 37 -13.31 -2.64 7.58
C ALA A 37 -12.29 -3.79 7.54
N THR A 38 -12.37 -4.64 6.52
CA THR A 38 -11.37 -5.71 6.39
C THR A 38 -10.03 -5.08 6.09
N PRO A 39 -8.91 -5.62 6.56
CA PRO A 39 -7.56 -5.10 6.30
C PRO A 39 -7.29 -4.85 4.82
N ALA A 40 -7.82 -5.72 3.95
CA ALA A 40 -7.77 -5.56 2.50
C ALA A 40 -8.42 -4.25 2.05
N THR A 41 -9.58 -3.88 2.63
CA THR A 41 -10.31 -2.66 2.27
C THR A 41 -9.51 -1.40 2.54
N ASP A 42 -8.75 -1.33 3.63
CA ASP A 42 -7.97 -0.13 3.99
C ASP A 42 -6.81 0.07 3.00
N VAL A 43 -6.05 -0.98 2.70
CA VAL A 43 -4.97 -0.94 1.71
C VAL A 43 -5.50 -0.61 0.32
N GLU A 44 -6.60 -1.26 -0.10
CA GLU A 44 -7.22 -1.02 -1.40
C GLU A 44 -7.73 0.40 -1.53
N LYS A 45 -8.39 0.92 -0.50
CA LYS A 45 -8.90 2.29 -0.47
C LYS A 45 -7.77 3.32 -0.59
N TYR A 46 -6.64 3.08 0.11
CA TYR A 46 -5.46 3.93 -0.01
C TYR A 46 -4.94 3.93 -1.45
N LEU A 47 -4.69 2.75 -2.03
CA LEU A 47 -4.15 2.63 -3.38
C LEU A 47 -5.13 3.08 -4.45
N ALA A 48 -6.43 2.84 -4.30
CA ALA A 48 -7.45 3.32 -5.26
C ALA A 48 -7.55 4.85 -5.29
N GLY A 49 -7.31 5.52 -4.16
CA GLY A 49 -7.29 6.99 -4.07
C GLY A 49 -5.98 7.63 -4.53
N LEU A 50 -5.01 6.83 -5.00
CA LEU A 50 -3.68 7.28 -5.37
C LEU A 50 -3.60 7.45 -6.90
N ALA A 51 -3.67 8.69 -7.39
CA ALA A 51 -3.41 9.01 -8.80
C ALA A 51 -1.93 9.30 -9.03
N THR A 52 -1.34 10.13 -8.18
CA THR A 52 0.09 10.43 -8.16
C THR A 52 0.63 10.38 -6.74
N TRP A 53 1.91 10.08 -6.61
CA TRP A 53 2.58 10.07 -5.31
C TRP A 53 4.07 10.36 -5.48
N SER A 54 4.65 11.10 -4.55
CA SER A 54 6.10 11.28 -4.46
C SER A 54 6.54 11.24 -3.01
N ALA A 55 7.77 10.78 -2.78
CA ALA A 55 8.39 10.79 -1.47
C ALA A 55 9.91 10.76 -1.61
N ASP A 56 10.61 11.27 -0.63
CA ASP A 56 12.01 10.92 -0.42
C ASP A 56 12.07 9.52 0.18
N PHE A 57 13.08 8.74 -0.17
CA PHE A 57 13.25 7.40 0.39
C PHE A 57 14.66 7.15 0.88
N THR A 58 14.74 6.30 1.90
CA THR A 58 15.96 5.57 2.26
C THR A 58 15.69 4.09 2.09
N GLN A 59 16.65 3.35 1.56
CA GLN A 59 16.60 1.92 1.32
C GLN A 59 17.76 1.22 2.01
N THR A 60 17.49 0.12 2.67
CA THR A 60 18.50 -0.84 3.11
C THR A 60 18.16 -2.21 2.57
N ILE A 61 19.19 -2.96 2.17
CA ILE A 61 19.08 -4.37 1.80
C ILE A 61 19.98 -5.13 2.75
N ASP A 62 19.42 -6.11 3.45
CA ASP A 62 20.16 -6.99 4.34
C ASP A 62 20.04 -8.46 3.91
N ASP A 63 20.86 -9.34 4.52
CA ASP A 63 20.94 -10.77 4.22
C ASP A 63 19.84 -11.61 4.91
N GLY A 64 18.79 -10.99 5.42
CA GLY A 64 17.72 -11.64 6.19
C GLY A 64 18.11 -11.97 7.64
N HIS A 65 19.36 -11.75 8.02
CA HIS A 65 19.90 -11.94 9.38
C HIS A 65 20.27 -10.60 10.04
N GLY A 66 19.98 -9.49 9.36
CA GLY A 66 20.20 -8.14 9.84
C GLY A 66 21.58 -7.54 9.49
N LYS A 67 22.40 -8.24 8.71
CA LYS A 67 23.64 -7.68 8.18
C LYS A 67 23.32 -6.86 6.94
N VAL A 68 23.48 -5.55 7.01
CA VAL A 68 23.25 -4.65 5.87
C VAL A 68 24.29 -4.93 4.78
N LEU A 69 23.81 -5.23 3.59
CA LEU A 69 24.60 -5.47 2.38
C LEU A 69 24.74 -4.19 1.56
N ARG A 70 23.66 -3.42 1.43
CA ARG A 70 23.59 -2.19 0.62
C ARG A 70 22.67 -1.18 1.27
N SER A 71 22.99 0.09 1.07
CA SER A 71 22.10 1.20 1.43
C SER A 71 22.04 2.20 0.28
N ALA A 72 20.89 2.82 0.10
CA ALA A 72 20.65 3.82 -0.93
C ALA A 72 19.67 4.87 -0.43
N ALA A 73 19.69 6.05 -1.05
CA ALA A 73 18.71 7.10 -0.81
C ALA A 73 18.39 7.84 -2.11
N GLY A 74 17.24 8.49 -2.13
CA GLY A 74 16.83 9.23 -3.31
C GLY A 74 15.39 9.68 -3.25
N ARG A 75 14.79 9.84 -4.43
CA ARG A 75 13.42 10.30 -4.57
C ARG A 75 12.59 9.39 -5.48
N PHE A 76 11.38 9.13 -5.07
CA PHE A 76 10.41 8.31 -5.79
C PHE A 76 9.22 9.13 -6.25
N TYR A 77 8.78 8.88 -7.49
CA TYR A 77 7.58 9.45 -8.08
C TYR A 77 6.75 8.35 -8.72
N LEU A 78 5.45 8.48 -8.61
CA LEU A 78 4.47 7.55 -9.14
C LEU A 78 3.34 8.32 -9.83
N GLU A 79 2.92 7.88 -11.02
CA GLU A 79 1.69 8.28 -11.69
C GLU A 79 0.98 7.03 -12.19
N ARG A 80 -0.20 6.76 -11.68
CA ARG A 80 -1.00 5.60 -12.07
C ARG A 80 -1.80 5.87 -13.33
N PRO A 81 -1.99 4.85 -14.20
CA PRO A 81 -1.40 3.52 -14.10
C PRO A 81 0.01 3.41 -14.71
N GLY A 82 0.85 2.60 -14.09
CA GLY A 82 2.04 2.05 -14.75
C GLY A 82 3.25 2.96 -14.90
N LYS A 83 3.22 4.22 -14.46
CA LYS A 83 4.38 5.10 -14.53
C LYS A 83 5.01 5.29 -13.17
N PHE A 84 6.32 5.19 -13.10
CA PHE A 84 7.09 5.54 -11.92
C PHE A 84 8.49 6.00 -12.30
N ARG A 85 9.11 6.75 -11.38
CA ARG A 85 10.48 7.20 -11.47
C ARG A 85 11.14 7.05 -10.12
N TRP A 86 12.29 6.40 -10.10
CA TRP A 86 13.11 6.17 -8.93
C TRP A 86 14.47 6.80 -9.18
N ASP A 87 14.72 7.97 -8.61
CA ASP A 87 15.98 8.67 -8.68
C ASP A 87 16.81 8.30 -7.45
N TYR A 88 17.83 7.48 -7.61
CA TYR A 88 18.85 7.25 -6.61
C TYR A 88 19.89 8.37 -6.66
N VAL A 89 20.25 8.90 -5.49
CA VAL A 89 21.27 9.95 -5.35
C VAL A 89 22.46 9.48 -4.51
N GLU A 90 22.26 8.44 -3.72
CA GLU A 90 23.28 7.81 -2.87
C GLU A 90 23.19 6.29 -3.00
N PRO A 91 24.34 5.57 -3.00
CA PRO A 91 25.72 6.03 -3.03
C PRO A 91 26.18 6.51 -4.41
N SER A 92 25.42 6.25 -5.47
CA SER A 92 25.68 6.64 -6.86
C SER A 92 24.37 7.09 -7.54
N GLU A 93 24.50 7.94 -8.56
CA GLU A 93 23.33 8.41 -9.31
C GLU A 93 22.83 7.34 -10.29
N GLN A 94 21.65 6.81 -10.02
CA GLN A 94 20.97 5.84 -10.87
C GLN A 94 19.51 6.24 -11.06
N LEU A 95 18.95 5.87 -12.21
CA LEU A 95 17.54 6.09 -12.53
C LEU A 95 16.89 4.75 -12.88
N VAL A 96 15.75 4.47 -12.24
CA VAL A 96 14.80 3.46 -12.71
C VAL A 96 13.50 4.17 -13.07
N LEU A 97 13.11 4.10 -14.35
CA LEU A 97 11.96 4.84 -14.84
C LEU A 97 11.06 3.93 -15.69
N ALA A 98 9.77 3.89 -15.36
CA ALA A 98 8.74 3.30 -16.20
C ALA A 98 7.85 4.41 -16.78
N ASP A 99 7.67 4.39 -18.11
CA ASP A 99 6.87 5.38 -18.86
C ASP A 99 5.44 4.89 -19.16
N GLY A 100 5.10 3.70 -18.68
CA GLY A 100 3.84 3.00 -18.97
C GLY A 100 3.93 1.97 -20.09
N LYS A 101 5.06 1.89 -20.81
CA LYS A 101 5.32 0.92 -21.90
C LYS A 101 6.63 0.20 -21.68
N GLN A 102 7.66 0.92 -21.28
CA GLN A 102 9.02 0.45 -21.09
C GLN A 102 9.52 0.81 -19.71
N ILE A 103 10.53 0.07 -19.27
CA ILE A 103 11.29 0.36 -18.07
C ILE A 103 12.74 0.60 -18.45
N TRP A 104 13.28 1.70 -17.99
CA TRP A 104 14.65 2.14 -18.13
C TRP A 104 15.41 1.95 -16.84
N PHE A 105 16.63 1.44 -16.93
CA PHE A 105 17.63 1.40 -15.88
C PHE A 105 18.84 2.15 -16.39
N TYR A 106 19.13 3.30 -15.80
CA TYR A 106 20.27 4.10 -16.18
C TYR A 106 21.23 4.23 -15.01
N ASP A 107 22.50 3.91 -15.27
CA ASP A 107 23.60 4.10 -14.33
C ASP A 107 24.51 5.18 -14.91
N LYS A 108 24.60 6.28 -14.18
CA LYS A 108 25.36 7.45 -14.64
C LYS A 108 26.86 7.19 -14.61
N ASP A 109 27.36 6.50 -13.59
CA ASP A 109 28.79 6.24 -13.42
C ASP A 109 29.33 5.26 -14.47
N LEU A 110 28.47 4.33 -14.91
CA LEU A 110 28.80 3.38 -15.98
C LEU A 110 28.50 3.93 -17.38
N GLU A 111 27.87 5.10 -17.49
CA GLU A 111 27.37 5.66 -18.76
C GLU A 111 26.54 4.63 -19.56
N GLN A 112 25.72 3.83 -18.87
CA GLN A 112 24.96 2.74 -19.47
C GLN A 112 23.47 2.86 -19.15
N ALA A 113 22.63 2.66 -20.18
CA ALA A 113 21.19 2.57 -20.05
C ALA A 113 20.69 1.22 -20.56
N ASN A 114 19.82 0.56 -19.80
CA ASN A 114 19.18 -0.69 -20.21
C ASN A 114 17.67 -0.43 -20.32
N VAL A 115 17.08 -0.82 -21.44
CA VAL A 115 15.63 -0.67 -21.68
C VAL A 115 14.97 -2.01 -21.93
N ARG A 116 13.81 -2.25 -21.31
CA ARG A 116 13.02 -3.47 -21.43
C ARG A 116 11.54 -3.15 -21.55
N ASP A 117 10.79 -4.05 -22.15
CA ASP A 117 9.33 -3.96 -22.14
C ASP A 117 8.79 -4.17 -20.72
N MET A 118 7.78 -3.39 -20.35
CA MET A 118 7.28 -3.31 -18.98
C MET A 118 6.62 -4.62 -18.51
N ASP A 119 5.92 -5.33 -19.41
CA ASP A 119 5.15 -6.53 -19.08
C ASP A 119 5.99 -7.68 -18.50
N SER A 120 7.28 -7.74 -18.83
CA SER A 120 8.19 -8.80 -18.38
C SER A 120 8.95 -8.48 -17.10
N THR A 121 8.99 -7.22 -16.67
CA THR A 121 9.93 -6.75 -15.63
C THR A 121 9.22 -6.22 -14.38
N LEU A 122 7.95 -5.81 -14.52
CA LEU A 122 7.22 -5.16 -13.40
C LEU A 122 6.88 -6.09 -12.24
N ALA A 123 6.73 -7.39 -12.46
CA ALA A 123 6.34 -8.33 -11.42
C ALA A 123 7.33 -8.41 -10.24
N SER A 124 8.52 -7.86 -10.41
CA SER A 124 9.67 -8.03 -9.53
C SER A 124 10.09 -6.78 -8.74
N THR A 125 9.33 -5.69 -8.81
CA THR A 125 9.74 -4.44 -8.15
C THR A 125 8.74 -3.96 -7.10
N PRO A 126 9.20 -3.30 -6.00
CA PRO A 126 8.29 -2.66 -5.04
C PRO A 126 7.35 -1.63 -5.71
N ALA A 127 7.84 -1.00 -6.79
CA ALA A 127 7.09 -0.04 -7.57
C ALA A 127 5.87 -0.67 -8.27
N SER A 128 5.93 -1.94 -8.65
CA SER A 128 4.81 -2.64 -9.29
C SER A 128 3.57 -2.72 -8.40
N LEU A 129 3.76 -2.94 -7.11
CA LEU A 129 2.68 -2.96 -6.13
C LEU A 129 1.96 -1.60 -6.06
N LEU A 130 2.73 -0.51 -6.11
CA LEU A 130 2.20 0.84 -6.01
C LEU A 130 1.65 1.35 -7.35
N SER A 131 2.30 1.05 -8.47
CA SER A 131 1.96 1.54 -9.81
C SER A 131 0.90 0.72 -10.54
N GLY A 132 0.66 -0.53 -10.10
CA GLY A 132 -0.26 -1.44 -10.75
C GLY A 132 -1.70 -0.89 -10.81
N GLY A 133 -2.41 -1.19 -11.91
CA GLY A 133 -3.84 -0.95 -12.05
C GLY A 133 -4.59 -2.21 -11.63
N GLY A 134 -5.58 -2.08 -10.74
CA GLY A 134 -6.41 -3.19 -10.28
C GLY A 134 -6.45 -3.34 -8.77
N SER A 135 -7.31 -4.25 -8.30
CA SER A 135 -7.44 -4.55 -6.89
C SER A 135 -6.26 -5.35 -6.39
N VAL A 136 -5.63 -4.89 -5.31
CA VAL A 136 -4.49 -5.58 -4.67
C VAL A 136 -4.92 -6.95 -4.13
N SER A 137 -6.16 -7.07 -3.67
CA SER A 137 -6.69 -8.35 -3.16
C SER A 137 -6.85 -9.43 -4.24
N THR A 138 -6.82 -9.07 -5.52
CA THR A 138 -6.76 -10.06 -6.61
C THR A 138 -5.38 -10.72 -6.72
N GLN A 139 -4.33 -10.01 -6.33
CA GLN A 139 -2.94 -10.43 -6.45
C GLN A 139 -2.33 -10.92 -5.14
N PHE A 140 -2.82 -10.40 -4.00
CA PHE A 140 -2.28 -10.67 -2.67
C PHE A 140 -3.37 -11.05 -1.67
N ASP A 141 -3.02 -11.94 -0.74
CA ASP A 141 -3.75 -12.12 0.50
C ASP A 141 -3.26 -11.10 1.51
N ILE A 142 -4.17 -10.26 2.01
CA ILE A 142 -3.83 -9.11 2.86
C ILE A 142 -4.27 -9.39 4.30
N LYS A 143 -3.34 -9.22 5.24
CA LYS A 143 -3.57 -9.40 6.66
C LYS A 143 -3.07 -8.17 7.45
N ALA A 144 -3.90 -7.61 8.33
CA ALA A 144 -3.42 -6.64 9.30
C ALA A 144 -2.51 -7.30 10.32
N LEU A 145 -1.45 -6.60 10.68
CA LEU A 145 -0.54 -6.98 11.75
C LEU A 145 -0.74 -6.05 12.96
N PRO A 146 -0.30 -6.45 14.15
CA PRO A 146 -0.23 -5.54 15.28
C PRO A 146 0.60 -4.30 14.94
N PRO A 147 0.19 -3.09 15.40
CA PRO A 147 0.99 -1.89 15.22
C PRO A 147 2.37 -2.05 15.84
N ALA A 148 3.39 -1.55 15.15
CA ALA A 148 4.76 -1.56 15.64
C ALA A 148 5.53 -0.34 15.14
N GLY A 149 6.41 0.24 15.97
CA GLY A 149 7.20 1.41 15.62
C GLY A 149 6.36 2.65 15.28
N GLY A 150 5.14 2.77 15.82
CA GLY A 150 4.22 3.87 15.50
C GLY A 150 3.45 3.69 14.19
N LEU A 151 3.70 2.62 13.44
CA LEU A 151 3.06 2.33 12.16
C LEU A 151 1.98 1.27 12.28
N GLN A 152 0.91 1.42 11.49
CA GLN A 152 -0.05 0.36 11.22
C GLN A 152 0.47 -0.49 10.08
N TRP A 153 0.69 -1.78 10.34
CA TRP A 153 1.28 -2.71 9.37
C TRP A 153 0.26 -3.62 8.71
N PHE A 154 0.49 -3.88 7.43
CA PHE A 154 -0.24 -4.88 6.65
C PHE A 154 0.76 -5.82 5.97
N GLN A 155 0.47 -7.11 6.04
CA GLN A 155 1.22 -8.15 5.34
C GLN A 155 0.47 -8.52 4.07
N LEU A 156 1.20 -8.59 2.97
CA LEU A 156 0.72 -8.97 1.65
C LEU A 156 1.48 -10.22 1.22
N ILE A 157 0.76 -11.31 1.00
CA ILE A 157 1.33 -12.58 0.52
C ILE A 157 0.89 -12.75 -0.94
N PRO A 158 1.84 -12.85 -1.89
CA PRO A 158 1.48 -13.08 -3.30
C PRO A 158 0.68 -14.36 -3.48
N LYS A 159 -0.40 -14.31 -4.24
CA LYS A 159 -1.21 -15.48 -4.61
C LYS A 159 -0.55 -16.32 -5.72
N ARG A 160 0.31 -15.68 -6.51
CA ARG A 160 1.08 -16.32 -7.60
C ARG A 160 2.46 -16.71 -7.10
N ALA A 161 2.94 -17.87 -7.54
CA ALA A 161 4.26 -18.37 -7.16
C ALA A 161 5.40 -17.81 -8.00
N ASP A 162 5.10 -17.17 -9.12
CA ASP A 162 6.07 -16.60 -10.09
C ASP A 162 6.51 -15.17 -9.77
N THR A 163 6.30 -14.71 -8.53
CA THR A 163 6.84 -13.44 -8.03
C THR A 163 8.20 -13.65 -7.40
N ASP A 164 9.07 -12.64 -7.43
CA ASP A 164 10.39 -12.68 -6.79
C ASP A 164 10.30 -12.53 -5.27
N PHE A 165 9.21 -11.96 -4.76
CA PHE A 165 8.98 -11.76 -3.34
C PHE A 165 8.15 -12.89 -2.72
N GLN A 166 8.56 -13.34 -1.53
CA GLN A 166 7.77 -14.25 -0.69
C GLN A 166 6.79 -13.48 0.20
N LEU A 167 7.17 -12.28 0.61
CA LEU A 167 6.45 -11.49 1.59
C LEU A 167 6.68 -10.01 1.34
N VAL A 168 5.60 -9.25 1.37
CA VAL A 168 5.64 -7.79 1.42
C VAL A 168 4.93 -7.33 2.68
N ARG A 169 5.47 -6.34 3.38
CA ARG A 169 4.77 -5.60 4.43
C ARG A 169 4.76 -4.14 4.07
N ILE A 170 3.63 -3.49 4.34
CA ILE A 170 3.50 -2.04 4.15
C ILE A 170 3.06 -1.42 5.47
N GLY A 171 3.71 -0.33 5.85
CA GLY A 171 3.48 0.39 7.08
C GLY A 171 2.95 1.79 6.82
N PHE A 172 1.87 2.15 7.51
CA PHE A 172 1.24 3.46 7.39
C PHE A 172 1.42 4.26 8.68
N ASP A 173 1.82 5.53 8.55
CA ASP A 173 1.71 6.54 9.60
C ASP A 173 0.51 7.43 9.31
N LYS A 174 -0.47 7.46 10.21
CA LYS A 174 -1.70 8.29 10.10
C LYS A 174 -2.41 8.18 8.74
N GLY A 175 -2.35 7.00 8.14
CA GLY A 175 -2.99 6.72 6.86
C GLY A 175 -2.16 7.05 5.62
N GLU A 176 -0.92 7.50 5.77
CA GLU A 176 0.04 7.72 4.70
C GLU A 176 1.09 6.59 4.68
N LEU A 177 1.47 6.14 3.48
CA LEU A 177 2.51 5.12 3.32
C LEU A 177 3.86 5.66 3.81
N ALA A 178 4.42 5.00 4.82
CA ALA A 178 5.65 5.42 5.48
C ALA A 178 6.78 4.39 5.37
N SER A 179 6.45 3.11 5.18
CA SER A 179 7.49 2.07 5.06
C SER A 179 7.01 0.90 4.21
N MET A 180 7.95 0.26 3.53
CA MET A 180 7.77 -1.03 2.87
C MET A 180 8.90 -1.98 3.28
N PHE A 181 8.56 -3.24 3.45
CA PHE A 181 9.47 -4.33 3.76
C PHE A 181 9.20 -5.47 2.77
N LEU A 182 10.22 -5.93 2.09
CA LEU A 182 10.12 -6.98 1.08
C LEU A 182 11.15 -8.06 1.38
N ALA A 183 10.68 -9.29 1.55
CA ALA A 183 11.56 -10.45 1.62
C ALA A 183 11.50 -11.19 0.28
N ASP A 184 12.64 -11.42 -0.32
CA ASP A 184 12.75 -12.15 -1.57
C ASP A 184 12.93 -13.66 -1.35
N LYS A 185 12.96 -14.43 -2.43
CA LYS A 185 13.14 -15.89 -2.38
C LYS A 185 14.59 -16.32 -2.10
N LEU A 186 15.54 -15.40 -2.20
CA LEU A 186 16.96 -15.66 -1.91
C LEU A 186 17.30 -15.40 -0.44
N GLY A 187 16.33 -14.83 0.31
CA GLY A 187 16.49 -14.50 1.73
C GLY A 187 16.96 -13.07 1.98
N GLU A 188 17.17 -12.26 0.92
CA GLU A 188 17.45 -10.84 1.10
C GLU A 188 16.19 -10.09 1.54
N VAL A 189 16.39 -9.09 2.36
CA VAL A 189 15.34 -8.22 2.87
C VAL A 189 15.61 -6.79 2.45
N THR A 190 14.68 -6.22 1.69
CA THR A 190 14.68 -4.81 1.34
C THR A 190 13.73 -4.06 2.27
N GLN A 191 14.22 -3.05 2.95
CA GLN A 191 13.44 -2.10 3.72
C GLN A 191 13.51 -0.71 3.08
N LEU A 192 12.35 -0.12 2.84
CA LEU A 192 12.16 1.26 2.37
C LEU A 192 11.49 2.07 3.46
N THR A 193 12.01 3.26 3.73
CA THR A 193 11.37 4.27 4.57
C THR A 193 11.11 5.49 3.73
N PHE A 194 9.88 6.01 3.77
CA PHE A 194 9.44 7.16 3.00
C PHE A 194 9.23 8.37 3.90
N THR A 195 9.72 9.52 3.44
CA THR A 195 9.54 10.81 4.13
C THR A 195 9.11 11.87 3.12
N HIS A 196 8.61 13.01 3.60
CA HIS A 196 8.17 14.14 2.76
C HIS A 196 7.21 13.72 1.63
N SER A 197 6.33 12.76 1.91
CA SER A 197 5.40 12.25 0.91
C SER A 197 4.35 13.28 0.51
N SER A 198 3.95 13.26 -0.77
CA SER A 198 2.87 14.08 -1.32
C SER A 198 1.98 13.24 -2.22
N ARG A 199 0.67 13.33 -2.00
CA ARG A 199 -0.35 12.60 -2.76
C ARG A 199 -1.09 13.51 -3.73
N ASN A 200 -1.39 12.96 -4.90
CA ASN A 200 -2.26 13.59 -5.91
C ASN A 200 -1.78 14.99 -6.34
N ALA A 201 -0.47 15.25 -6.23
CA ALA A 201 0.17 16.45 -6.76
C ALA A 201 0.29 16.37 -8.28
N LYS A 202 0.28 17.51 -8.94
CA LYS A 202 0.56 17.58 -10.39
C LYS A 202 2.07 17.51 -10.62
N PHE A 203 2.47 16.68 -11.57
CA PHE A 203 3.84 16.57 -12.01
C PHE A 203 4.06 17.24 -13.38
N PRO A 204 5.29 17.65 -13.71
CA PRO A 204 5.67 18.04 -15.06
C PRO A 204 5.39 16.90 -16.05
N ALA A 205 5.00 17.24 -17.29
CA ALA A 205 4.59 16.25 -18.28
C ALA A 205 5.74 15.32 -18.72
N ASP A 206 6.97 15.78 -18.59
CA ASP A 206 8.21 15.09 -18.97
C ASP A 206 8.84 14.28 -17.82
N LEU A 207 8.27 14.33 -16.61
CA LEU A 207 8.84 13.64 -15.43
C LEU A 207 9.05 12.13 -15.67
N PHE A 208 8.14 11.51 -16.41
CA PHE A 208 8.17 10.07 -16.74
C PHE A 208 8.67 9.80 -18.15
N SER A 209 9.54 10.65 -18.69
CA SER A 209 10.24 10.44 -19.95
C SER A 209 11.75 10.43 -19.70
N PHE A 210 12.47 9.58 -20.45
CA PHE A 210 13.91 9.50 -20.37
C PHE A 210 14.50 9.44 -21.77
N THR A 211 15.48 10.30 -22.04
CA THR A 211 16.31 10.26 -23.24
C THR A 211 17.75 10.08 -22.76
N PRO A 212 18.41 8.98 -23.15
CA PRO A 212 19.81 8.77 -22.78
C PRO A 212 20.69 9.94 -23.22
N PRO A 213 21.58 10.44 -22.35
CA PRO A 213 22.54 11.48 -22.71
C PRO A 213 23.46 11.03 -23.88
N PRO A 214 24.05 11.97 -24.63
CA PRO A 214 25.04 11.62 -25.65
C PRO A 214 26.21 10.85 -25.06
N GLY A 215 26.59 9.75 -25.72
CA GLY A 215 27.71 8.90 -25.28
C GLY A 215 27.30 7.72 -24.38
N VAL A 216 26.08 7.68 -23.90
CA VAL A 216 25.56 6.56 -23.09
C VAL A 216 25.34 5.33 -23.98
N ASP A 217 25.87 4.18 -23.55
CA ASP A 217 25.61 2.90 -24.19
C ASP A 217 24.21 2.40 -23.86
N VAL A 218 23.40 2.13 -24.88
CA VAL A 218 22.00 1.68 -24.74
C VAL A 218 21.87 0.21 -25.08
N ILE A 219 21.54 -0.60 -24.07
CA ILE A 219 21.32 -2.05 -24.21
C ILE A 219 19.83 -2.35 -24.18
N GLY A 220 19.38 -3.23 -25.08
CA GLY A 220 18.00 -3.68 -25.16
C GLY A 220 17.25 -3.07 -26.34
N ARG A 221 15.93 -3.28 -26.38
CA ARG A 221 15.10 -2.83 -27.48
C ARG A 221 14.70 -1.38 -27.26
N ASN A 222 15.28 -0.46 -28.01
CA ASN A 222 14.76 0.89 -28.15
C ASN A 222 13.76 0.88 -29.34
N PRO A 223 12.44 0.88 -29.12
CA PRO A 223 11.52 1.06 -30.23
C PRO A 223 11.67 2.48 -30.75
N LYS A 224 12.07 2.59 -32.00
CA LYS A 224 12.06 3.86 -32.75
C LYS A 224 10.66 4.42 -32.84
#